data_f1aadf06c9d7544ed0ad2dc17111531a
#
_entry.id   f1aadf06c9d7544ed0ad2dc17111531a
#
_cell.length_a   1.000
_cell.length_b   1.000
_cell.length_c   1.000
_cell.angle_alpha   90.00
_cell.angle_beta   90.00
_cell.angle_gamma   90.00
#
_symmetry.space_group_name_H-M   'P 1'
#
loop_
_entity.id
_entity.type
_entity.pdbx_description
1 polymer ?
#
loop_
_entity_poly.entity_id
_entity_poly.type
_entity_poly.pdbx_seq_one_letter_code
_entity_poly.pdbx_strand_id
1 'polypeptide(L)'
;DYVEWIVPSLSKQTYELVIEISKAEHLDSSRSFISDIYEQVRALDGNWSEEIYSGEYIRVTFTKNLTRDNDITVYARNLQKDNTTIQVYEENQEKLIAEFPVITNEGYYKVYLSNLNENESYSQDVFDLKITNLDNNSQAYLEFDYIVDPTXXXXQET
;
A
#
# COMPACT_ATOMS: atom_id res chain seq x y z
N ASP A 1 -26.87 27.61 20.08
CA ASP A 1 -26.72 26.90 19.64
C ASP A 1 -26.48 26.70 19.59
N TYR A 2 -26.90 27.09 19.76
CA TYR A 2 -26.62 26.44 19.20
C TYR A 2 -26.40 26.14 19.00
N VAL A 3 -26.73 26.67 19.27
CA VAL A 3 -26.51 26.12 18.70
C VAL A 3 -25.94 25.95 18.56
N GLU A 4 -25.94 26.22 18.67
CA GLU A 4 -25.45 25.74 18.22
C GLU A 4 -24.94 25.15 17.96
N TRP A 5 -25.24 25.46 18.17
CA TRP A 5 -24.86 24.71 17.85
C TRP A 5 -24.01 24.35 17.73
N ILE A 6 -23.93 24.31 17.47
CA ILE A 6 -23.18 23.81 17.42
C ILE A 6 -22.45 23.32 17.22
N VAL A 7 -22.71 23.02 16.86
CA VAL A 7 -21.82 22.44 16.61
C VAL A 7 -20.93 22.50 16.30
N PRO A 8 -20.63 22.36 16.39
CA PRO A 8 -19.62 22.79 16.12
C PRO A 8 -18.53 22.50 15.74
N SER A 9 -18.25 22.86 15.79
CA SER A 9 -17.02 22.79 15.41
C SER A 9 -16.75 21.73 14.48
N LEU A 10 -17.70 21.17 13.94
CA LEU A 10 -17.51 20.21 12.90
C LEU A 10 -16.78 20.78 11.75
N SER A 11 -17.05 22.02 11.44
CA SER A 11 -16.41 22.61 10.28
C SER A 11 -14.92 22.76 10.45
N LYS A 12 -14.46 22.66 11.66
CA LYS A 12 -13.03 22.82 11.89
C LYS A 12 -12.30 21.51 11.85
N GLN A 13 -13.00 20.43 11.69
CA GLN A 13 -12.35 19.15 11.73
C GLN A 13 -11.64 18.85 10.43
N THR A 14 -10.58 18.08 10.54
CA THR A 14 -9.88 17.60 9.38
C THR A 14 -10.36 16.18 9.11
N TYR A 15 -10.83 15.95 7.92
CA TYR A 15 -11.25 14.63 7.54
C TYR A 15 -10.13 13.96 6.79
N GLU A 16 -9.80 12.75 7.20
CA GLU A 16 -8.90 11.93 6.41
C GLU A 16 -9.71 11.17 5.40
N LEU A 17 -9.45 11.44 4.15
CA LEU A 17 -10.08 10.70 3.08
C LEU A 17 -9.10 9.64 2.64
N VAL A 18 -9.40 8.42 2.97
CA VAL A 18 -8.52 7.33 2.58
C VAL A 18 -9.15 6.58 1.42
N ILE A 19 -8.30 6.03 0.57
CA ILE A 19 -8.76 5.14 -0.47
C ILE A 19 -8.37 3.74 -0.04
N GLU A 20 -9.37 2.95 0.26
CA GLU A 20 -9.15 1.61 0.77
C GLU A 20 -8.97 0.62 -0.35
N ILE A 21 -8.43 -0.54 -0.02
CA ILE A 21 -8.35 -1.62 -0.98
C ILE A 21 -9.63 -2.43 -0.94
N SER A 22 -9.92 -3.07 -2.06
CA SER A 22 -11.07 -3.98 -2.16
C SER A 22 -10.61 -5.41 -2.36
N LYS A 23 -9.32 -5.63 -2.62
CA LYS A 23 -8.81 -6.96 -2.89
C LYS A 23 -7.32 -6.95 -2.65
N ALA A 24 -6.79 -8.06 -2.16
CA ALA A 24 -5.35 -8.24 -2.02
C ALA A 24 -5.00 -9.70 -2.15
N GLU A 25 -4.02 -10.00 -3.00
CA GLU A 25 -3.61 -11.35 -3.29
C GLU A 25 -2.11 -11.50 -3.19
N HIS A 26 -1.67 -12.61 -2.63
CA HIS A 26 -0.26 -12.99 -2.62
C HIS A 26 0.01 -13.77 -3.90
N LEU A 27 0.99 -13.33 -4.69
CA LEU A 27 1.36 -13.95 -5.96
C LEU A 27 2.81 -14.41 -5.87
N ASP A 28 3.15 -15.45 -6.62
CA ASP A 28 4.53 -15.90 -6.67
C ASP A 28 5.34 -15.03 -7.63
N SER A 29 6.58 -15.39 -7.87
CA SER A 29 7.47 -14.58 -8.70
C SER A 29 7.06 -14.52 -10.16
N SER A 30 6.20 -15.42 -10.59
CA SER A 30 5.62 -15.39 -11.92
C SER A 30 4.26 -14.71 -11.94
N ARG A 31 3.88 -14.12 -10.82
CA ARG A 31 2.58 -13.47 -10.64
C ARG A 31 1.42 -14.45 -10.68
N SER A 32 1.68 -15.71 -10.34
CA SER A 32 0.61 -16.69 -10.21
C SER A 32 0.05 -16.65 -8.79
N PHE A 33 -1.24 -16.85 -8.67
CA PHE A 33 -1.95 -16.72 -7.41
C PHE A 33 -1.48 -17.76 -6.39
N ILE A 34 -1.21 -17.29 -5.17
CA ILE A 34 -0.93 -18.17 -4.05
C ILE A 34 -2.09 -18.15 -3.07
N SER A 35 -2.48 -16.98 -2.61
CA SER A 35 -3.56 -16.91 -1.61
C SER A 35 -4.18 -15.53 -1.57
N ASP A 36 -5.39 -15.49 -1.02
CA ASP A 36 -6.12 -14.24 -0.81
C ASP A 36 -5.75 -13.73 0.59
N ILE A 37 -5.15 -12.55 0.65
CA ILE A 37 -4.74 -11.98 1.94
C ILE A 37 -5.50 -10.70 2.28
N TYR A 38 -6.64 -10.50 1.62
CA TYR A 38 -7.40 -9.28 1.84
C TYR A 38 -7.75 -9.05 3.31
N GLU A 39 -8.22 -10.10 4.00
CA GLU A 39 -8.64 -9.93 5.38
C GLU A 39 -7.47 -9.54 6.29
N GLN A 40 -6.25 -9.93 5.94
CA GLN A 40 -5.10 -9.60 6.77
C GLN A 40 -4.64 -8.17 6.58
N VAL A 41 -4.81 -7.60 5.39
CA VAL A 41 -4.22 -6.29 5.10
C VAL A 41 -5.23 -5.16 4.95
N ARG A 42 -6.51 -5.44 5.12
CA ARG A 42 -7.53 -4.40 4.92
C ARG A 42 -7.68 -3.45 6.10
N ALA A 43 -7.15 -3.79 7.25
CA ALA A 43 -7.29 -2.96 8.44
C ALA A 43 -6.11 -3.19 9.37
N LEU A 44 -5.71 -2.13 10.04
CA LEU A 44 -4.61 -2.24 11.00
C LEU A 44 -5.16 -2.85 12.28
N ASP A 45 -5.07 -4.15 12.41
CA ASP A 45 -5.71 -4.87 13.50
C ASP A 45 -4.85 -5.99 14.09
N GLY A 46 -3.59 -6.08 13.70
CA GLY A 46 -2.70 -7.09 14.24
C GLY A 46 -2.86 -8.47 13.60
N ASN A 47 -3.63 -8.55 12.53
CA ASN A 47 -3.86 -9.81 11.84
C ASN A 47 -2.88 -9.89 10.66
N TRP A 48 -1.64 -10.23 10.96
CA TRP A 48 -0.55 -10.17 9.99
C TRP A 48 -0.73 -11.14 8.85
N SER A 49 -0.27 -10.71 7.68
CA SER A 49 -0.28 -11.59 6.53
C SER A 49 0.73 -12.72 6.71
N GLU A 50 0.63 -13.69 5.83
CA GLU A 50 1.69 -14.69 5.70
C GLU A 50 2.96 -14.01 5.19
N GLU A 51 4.06 -14.72 5.22
CA GLU A 51 5.34 -14.24 4.74
C GLU A 51 5.31 -14.05 3.23
N ILE A 52 5.73 -12.87 2.79
CA ILE A 52 5.82 -12.59 1.36
C ILE A 52 7.31 -12.50 1.05
N TYR A 53 7.82 -13.42 0.26
CA TYR A 53 9.26 -13.55 0.05
C TYR A 53 9.77 -12.69 -1.09
N SER A 54 11.05 -12.41 -1.04
CA SER A 54 11.71 -11.63 -2.08
C SER A 54 11.44 -12.26 -3.45
N GLY A 55 11.01 -11.46 -4.39
CA GLY A 55 10.63 -11.91 -5.72
C GLY A 55 9.14 -12.12 -5.86
N GLU A 56 8.42 -12.22 -4.76
CA GLU A 56 6.97 -12.42 -4.80
C GLU A 56 6.25 -11.08 -4.75
N TYR A 57 4.95 -11.10 -5.00
CA TYR A 57 4.15 -9.89 -5.13
C TYR A 57 2.94 -9.92 -4.23
N ILE A 58 2.49 -8.73 -3.84
CA ILE A 58 1.12 -8.56 -3.36
C ILE A 58 0.42 -7.73 -4.43
N ARG A 59 -0.67 -8.25 -4.98
CA ARG A 59 -1.49 -7.50 -5.92
C ARG A 59 -2.65 -6.90 -5.16
N VAL A 60 -2.72 -5.57 -5.16
CA VAL A 60 -3.79 -4.88 -4.46
C VAL A 60 -4.66 -4.13 -5.44
N THR A 61 -5.96 -4.15 -5.18
CA THR A 61 -6.92 -3.37 -5.96
C THR A 61 -7.49 -2.31 -5.03
N PHE A 62 -7.40 -1.06 -5.45
CA PHE A 62 -7.95 0.05 -4.68
C PHE A 62 -9.37 0.32 -5.13
N THR A 63 -10.15 0.94 -4.27
CA THR A 63 -11.56 1.22 -4.57
C THR A 63 -11.72 2.36 -5.56
N LYS A 64 -10.64 3.07 -5.86
CA LYS A 64 -10.66 4.16 -6.84
C LYS A 64 -9.35 4.15 -7.61
N ASN A 65 -9.35 4.80 -8.76
CA ASN A 65 -8.11 4.99 -9.50
C ASN A 65 -7.18 5.90 -8.73
N LEU A 66 -5.91 5.58 -8.74
CA LEU A 66 -4.90 6.42 -8.12
C LEU A 66 -4.21 7.26 -9.20
N THR A 67 -3.60 8.34 -8.76
CA THR A 67 -2.87 9.23 -9.66
C THR A 67 -1.45 9.37 -9.16
N ARG A 68 -0.64 10.11 -9.91
CA ARG A 68 0.75 10.30 -9.49
C ARG A 68 0.87 11.10 -8.21
N ASP A 69 -0.19 11.77 -7.79
CA ASP A 69 -0.18 12.52 -6.53
C ASP A 69 -0.61 11.68 -5.34
N ASN A 70 -1.02 10.45 -5.58
CA ASN A 70 -1.42 9.54 -4.54
C ASN A 70 -0.21 8.79 -4.01
N ASP A 71 -0.36 8.19 -2.82
CA ASP A 71 0.68 7.32 -2.30
C ASP A 71 0.08 5.98 -1.93
N ILE A 72 0.96 5.00 -1.76
CA ILE A 72 0.56 3.73 -1.16
C ILE A 72 1.29 3.64 0.16
N THR A 73 0.55 3.38 1.21
CA THR A 73 1.08 3.26 2.55
C THR A 73 0.85 1.84 3.05
N VAL A 74 1.87 1.27 3.63
CA VAL A 74 1.77 -0.06 4.23
C VAL A 74 2.18 0.00 5.68
N TYR A 75 1.62 -0.87 6.50
CA TYR A 75 2.13 -1.14 7.84
C TYR A 75 2.74 -2.52 7.76
N ALA A 76 4.05 -2.59 7.90
CA ALA A 76 4.79 -3.80 7.61
C ALA A 76 5.85 -4.03 8.66
N ARG A 77 6.38 -5.25 8.67
CA ARG A 77 7.51 -5.56 9.54
C ARG A 77 8.48 -6.47 8.83
N ASN A 78 9.74 -6.34 9.21
CA ASN A 78 10.82 -7.14 8.68
C ASN A 78 11.50 -7.83 9.85
N LEU A 79 11.07 -9.05 10.15
CA LEU A 79 11.56 -9.74 11.34
C LEU A 79 13.04 -10.11 11.21
N GLN A 80 13.53 -10.22 9.99
CA GLN A 80 14.93 -10.59 9.75
C GLN A 80 15.86 -9.38 9.73
N LYS A 81 15.31 -8.17 9.65
CA LYS A 81 16.08 -6.94 9.68
C LYS A 81 17.12 -6.83 8.56
N ASP A 82 16.84 -7.44 7.42
CA ASP A 82 17.76 -7.33 6.29
C ASP A 82 17.34 -6.19 5.36
N ASN A 83 18.06 -6.01 4.26
CA ASN A 83 17.81 -4.89 3.34
C ASN A 83 16.73 -5.25 2.35
N THR A 84 15.49 -5.14 2.76
CA THR A 84 14.35 -5.52 1.94
C THR A 84 13.45 -4.32 1.72
N THR A 85 13.02 -4.15 0.49
CA THR A 85 12.14 -3.04 0.13
C THR A 85 10.99 -3.56 -0.72
N ILE A 86 10.19 -2.63 -1.23
CA ILE A 86 9.01 -2.94 -2.04
C ILE A 86 9.06 -2.08 -3.28
N GLN A 87 8.92 -2.72 -4.43
CA GLN A 87 8.83 -2.01 -5.71
C GLN A 87 7.40 -2.07 -6.20
N VAL A 88 6.95 -0.97 -6.78
CA VAL A 88 5.55 -0.83 -7.19
C VAL A 88 5.45 -0.84 -8.70
N TYR A 89 4.57 -1.70 -9.22
CA TYR A 89 4.26 -1.79 -10.63
C TYR A 89 2.76 -1.75 -10.82
N GLU A 90 2.30 -1.38 -12.00
CA GLU A 90 0.90 -1.61 -12.31
C GLU A 90 0.70 -3.09 -12.58
N GLU A 91 -0.55 -3.50 -12.56
CA GLU A 91 -0.89 -4.91 -12.74
C GLU A 91 -0.20 -5.47 -14.00
N ASN A 92 0.60 -6.51 -13.79
CA ASN A 92 1.28 -7.24 -14.87
C ASN A 92 2.25 -6.41 -15.71
N GLN A 93 2.66 -5.23 -15.22
CA GLN A 93 3.58 -4.40 -15.95
C GLN A 93 4.96 -4.45 -15.34
N GLU A 94 5.96 -4.11 -16.16
CA GLU A 94 7.35 -4.19 -15.72
C GLU A 94 7.99 -2.81 -15.50
N LYS A 95 7.24 -1.75 -15.73
CA LYS A 95 7.77 -0.42 -15.53
C LYS A 95 7.68 -0.05 -14.06
N LEU A 96 8.80 0.28 -13.47
CA LEU A 96 8.84 0.64 -12.05
C LEU A 96 8.13 1.98 -11.85
N ILE A 97 7.12 1.99 -11.00
CA ILE A 97 6.35 3.18 -10.71
C ILE A 97 6.93 3.90 -9.49
N ALA A 98 7.37 3.13 -8.50
CA ALA A 98 7.86 3.71 -7.27
C ALA A 98 8.58 2.64 -6.47
N GLU A 99 9.43 3.08 -5.54
CA GLU A 99 10.14 2.13 -4.69
C GLU A 99 10.12 2.67 -3.27
N PHE A 100 9.68 1.83 -2.35
CA PHE A 100 9.62 2.21 -0.94
C PHE A 100 11.02 2.35 -0.36
N PRO A 101 11.18 3.08 0.74
CA PRO A 101 12.43 2.99 1.48
C PRO A 101 12.61 1.57 2.04
N VAL A 102 13.80 1.25 2.48
CA VAL A 102 14.05 -0.06 3.06
C VAL A 102 13.16 -0.24 4.29
N ILE A 103 12.51 -1.40 4.36
CA ILE A 103 11.61 -1.72 5.46
C ILE A 103 12.44 -2.37 6.55
N THR A 104 12.64 -1.67 7.66
CA THR A 104 13.47 -2.19 8.73
C THR A 104 12.65 -2.56 9.96
N ASN A 105 12.15 -1.56 10.67
CA ASN A 105 11.37 -1.80 11.88
C ASN A 105 9.90 -1.88 11.55
N GLU A 106 9.15 -2.50 12.42
CA GLU A 106 7.71 -2.53 12.27
C GLU A 106 7.17 -1.11 12.27
N GLY A 107 6.35 -0.78 11.29
CA GLY A 107 5.78 0.55 11.23
C GLY A 107 5.18 0.87 9.89
N TYR A 108 4.80 2.13 9.74
CA TYR A 108 4.24 2.64 8.50
C TYR A 108 5.35 3.04 7.54
N TYR A 109 5.16 2.71 6.27
CA TYR A 109 6.04 3.13 5.20
C TYR A 109 5.17 3.57 4.04
N LYS A 110 5.60 4.58 3.31
CA LYS A 110 4.81 5.04 2.18
C LYS A 110 5.69 5.45 1.01
N VAL A 111 5.07 5.47 -0.16
CA VAL A 111 5.75 5.94 -1.35
C VAL A 111 4.72 6.61 -2.24
N TYR A 112 5.09 7.73 -2.83
CA TYR A 112 4.24 8.39 -3.81
C TYR A 112 4.41 7.74 -5.17
N LEU A 113 3.32 7.76 -5.95
CA LEU A 113 3.31 7.12 -7.27
C LEU A 113 3.81 8.11 -8.33
N SER A 114 4.94 8.72 -8.08
CA SER A 114 5.36 9.86 -8.87
C SER A 114 5.72 9.52 -10.32
N ASN A 115 5.98 8.27 -10.62
CA ASN A 115 6.26 7.88 -12.00
C ASN A 115 5.05 7.27 -12.70
N LEU A 116 3.90 7.32 -12.08
CA LEU A 116 2.69 6.86 -12.73
C LEU A 116 2.30 7.86 -13.82
N ASN A 117 2.15 7.37 -15.04
CA ASN A 117 1.75 8.23 -16.14
C ASN A 117 0.32 7.87 -16.52
N GLU A 118 -0.60 8.73 -16.15
CA GLU A 118 -2.02 8.43 -16.32
C GLU A 118 -2.42 8.29 -17.78
N ASN A 119 -1.67 8.91 -18.68
CA ASN A 119 -1.97 8.79 -20.11
C ASN A 119 -1.54 7.45 -20.69
N GLU A 120 -0.63 6.77 -20.01
CA GLU A 120 -0.12 5.49 -20.48
C GLU A 120 -0.44 4.37 -19.50
N SER A 121 -1.25 4.65 -18.52
CA SER A 121 -1.52 3.69 -17.47
C SER A 121 -2.36 2.53 -17.98
N TYR A 122 -2.11 1.36 -17.45
CA TYR A 122 -2.86 0.15 -17.77
C TYR A 122 -3.96 -0.12 -16.76
N SER A 123 -3.72 0.25 -15.51
CA SER A 123 -4.71 -0.04 -14.47
C SER A 123 -4.46 0.92 -13.32
N GLN A 124 -5.09 1.94 -13.20
CA GLN A 124 -4.81 2.90 -12.14
C GLN A 124 -5.34 2.47 -10.78
N ASP A 125 -6.01 1.34 -10.71
CA ASP A 125 -6.54 0.85 -9.44
C ASP A 125 -5.91 -0.45 -8.99
N VAL A 126 -5.12 -1.13 -9.82
CA VAL A 126 -4.52 -2.41 -9.46
C VAL A 126 -3.01 -2.28 -9.55
N PHE A 127 -2.32 -2.58 -8.46
CA PHE A 127 -0.87 -2.47 -8.41
C PHE A 127 -0.25 -3.74 -7.88
N ASP A 128 0.91 -4.06 -8.41
CA ASP A 128 1.70 -5.21 -7.97
C ASP A 128 2.85 -4.68 -7.13
N LEU A 129 2.87 -5.08 -5.88
CA LEU A 129 3.92 -4.67 -4.94
C LEU A 129 4.91 -5.81 -4.82
N LYS A 130 6.11 -5.63 -5.36
CA LYS A 130 7.11 -6.69 -5.38
C LYS A 130 8.06 -6.55 -4.20
N ILE A 131 8.17 -7.61 -3.42
CA ILE A 131 9.12 -7.64 -2.32
C ILE A 131 10.50 -7.90 -2.94
N THR A 132 11.48 -7.08 -2.57
CA THR A 132 12.80 -7.15 -3.18
C THR A 132 13.87 -7.01 -2.12
N ASN A 133 14.71 -8.03 -2.00
CA ASN A 133 15.85 -7.95 -1.11
C ASN A 133 17.05 -7.40 -1.90
N LEU A 134 17.67 -6.35 -1.36
CA LEU A 134 18.75 -5.66 -2.08
C LEU A 134 20.05 -6.44 -2.11
N ASP A 135 20.15 -7.48 -1.30
CA ASP A 135 21.33 -8.34 -1.28
C ASP A 135 21.06 -9.69 -1.96
N ASN A 136 19.95 -9.77 -2.69
CA ASN A 136 19.59 -10.95 -3.46
C ASN A 136 19.35 -12.19 -2.60
N ASN A 137 18.90 -11.99 -1.38
CA ASN A 137 18.57 -13.10 -0.49
C ASN A 137 17.13 -13.54 -0.77
N SER A 138 16.97 -14.68 -1.42
CA SER A 138 15.63 -15.15 -1.79
C SER A 138 14.82 -15.62 -0.59
N GLN A 139 15.44 -15.76 0.58
CA GLN A 139 14.74 -16.16 1.79
C GLN A 139 14.27 -14.96 2.60
N ALA A 140 14.59 -13.76 2.19
CA ALA A 140 14.12 -12.56 2.87
C ALA A 140 12.62 -12.41 2.64
N TYR A 141 11.91 -11.91 3.64
CA TYR A 141 10.45 -11.73 3.51
C TYR A 141 9.97 -10.56 4.36
N LEU A 142 8.79 -10.09 4.02
CA LEU A 142 8.09 -9.09 4.81
C LEU A 142 6.72 -9.64 5.18
N GLU A 143 6.15 -9.10 6.24
CA GLU A 143 4.76 -9.37 6.61
C GLU A 143 4.02 -8.04 6.70
N PHE A 144 2.74 -8.07 6.40
CA PHE A 144 1.94 -6.86 6.29
C PHE A 144 0.70 -6.94 7.15
N ASP A 145 0.37 -5.82 7.80
CA ASP A 145 -0.85 -5.71 8.57
C ASP A 145 -1.86 -4.78 7.90
N TYR A 146 -1.40 -3.86 7.04
CA TYR A 146 -2.31 -2.86 6.48
C TYR A 146 -1.76 -2.30 5.18
N ILE A 147 -2.63 -2.12 4.21
CA ILE A 147 -2.29 -1.47 2.94
C ILE A 147 -3.41 -0.50 2.60
N VAL A 148 -3.06 0.74 2.31
CA VAL A 148 -4.06 1.79 2.15
C VAL A 148 -3.44 2.94 1.36
N ASP A 149 -4.27 3.81 0.81
CA ASP A 149 -3.82 5.09 0.28
C ASP A 149 -4.43 6.19 1.13
N PRO A 150 -3.68 6.81 2.02
CA PRO A 150 -4.22 7.86 2.86
C PRO A 150 -4.14 9.23 2.23
N THR A 151 -3.76 9.32 0.95
CA THR A 151 -3.54 10.61 0.34
C THR A 151 -4.77 11.46 0.25
N UNK A 152 -5.70 10.99 0.44
CA UNK A 152 -6.61 11.67 0.35
C UNK A 152 -6.85 12.41 1.23
N UNK A 153 -6.34 12.58 1.98
CA UNK A 153 -6.37 13.02 2.53
C UNK A 153 -6.61 13.80 2.50
N UNK A 154 -7.22 14.41 2.46
CA UNK A 154 -7.37 15.08 2.40
C UNK A 154 -7.74 15.55 3.15
N UNK A 155 -7.32 16.05 3.82
CA UNK A 155 -7.57 16.42 4.42
C UNK A 155 -8.21 17.20 4.22
N GLN A 156 -9.32 17.52 4.43
CA GLN A 156 -10.30 18.52 4.16
C GLN A 156 -10.48 19.43 5.36
N GLU A 157 -10.24 20.63 5.12
CA GLU A 157 -10.41 21.62 6.16
C GLU A 157 -11.53 22.49 5.78
N THR A 158 -12.45 22.67 6.63
CA THR A 158 -13.59 23.52 6.29
C THR A 158 -13.88 24.52 7.37
#